data_92285e80073947c69b1c8e89b6d1c596
#
_entry.id   92285e80073947c69b1c8e89b6d1c596
#
_cell.length_a   1.000
_cell.length_b   1.000
_cell.length_c   1.000
_cell.angle_alpha   90.00
_cell.angle_beta   90.00
_cell.angle_gamma   90.00
#
_symmetry.space_group_name_H-M   'P 1'
#
loop_
_entity.id
_entity.type
_entity.pdbx_description
1 polymer ?
#
loop_
_entity_poly.entity_id
_entity_poly.type
_entity_poly.pdbx_seq_one_letter_code
_entity_poly.pdbx_strand_id
1 'polypeptide(L)'
;MTTNAATDALLHKGSGLQVVVGLGQSGLSVACYLANQGYQVAVTDAQATPSLADQLPAEISIRQFGAIDAELLQQAARIIISPGISLATEAVAAARQANIPVVSDIQLFCEACTVPIVAITGSNAKSTVTTLVGQMAADAGVNVGVGGNIGVPALTLLDNTDMELAVLELSSFQLETVTNLGAQVATVLNMSPDHLDRHGDMLGYHQAKHRIFQGAKSVVINREDALTRPLVADNLPRVSTGIHAPDKGQYGLITTPEGQIYLAHGTEKLLSADKLLIKGRHNLLNAQAALALGELAGLPLGSMLNTLQQFTGLEHRCQYVANAADIDYFNDSKGTNIGSTMAAIEGLGAVYAPKDGKLLLILGGQGKAQQFGELTPFINQYVSQVLFIGEDAPLIEQHLRAAKISADVALHQCQTLENAFTTIQQVTTSSLSQVQAVLLSPACASFDQYSGYAARGEHFSQLVGQLATESSDMMTAE
;
A
#
# COMPACT_ATOMS: atom_id res chain seq x y z
N MET A 1 -15.48 -24.39 -26.50
CA MET A 1 -16.37 -23.24 -26.65
C MET A 1 -17.68 -23.56 -25.95
N THR A 2 -17.75 -23.28 -24.67
CA THR A 2 -19.01 -23.27 -23.89
C THR A 2 -18.98 -21.95 -23.15
N THR A 3 -19.50 -20.91 -23.79
CA THR A 3 -19.77 -19.60 -23.21
C THR A 3 -20.73 -19.81 -22.04
N ASN A 4 -20.32 -19.29 -20.90
CA ASN A 4 -21.04 -19.37 -19.64
C ASN A 4 -22.32 -18.51 -19.73
N ALA A 5 -23.40 -19.07 -20.26
CA ALA A 5 -24.69 -18.41 -20.43
C ALA A 5 -25.30 -17.87 -19.12
N ALA A 6 -24.76 -18.29 -17.96
CA ALA A 6 -25.16 -17.78 -16.66
C ALA A 6 -24.59 -16.38 -16.33
N THR A 7 -23.44 -15.99 -16.94
CA THR A 7 -22.82 -14.68 -16.73
C THR A 7 -23.43 -13.59 -17.61
N ASP A 8 -23.88 -13.94 -18.82
CA ASP A 8 -24.56 -13.01 -19.75
C ASP A 8 -25.99 -12.62 -19.29
N ALA A 9 -26.66 -13.44 -18.50
CA ALA A 9 -27.99 -13.14 -17.99
C ALA A 9 -28.02 -12.04 -16.90
N LEU A 10 -26.86 -11.72 -16.29
CA LEU A 10 -26.75 -10.72 -15.22
C LEU A 10 -26.48 -9.30 -15.72
N LEU A 11 -26.17 -9.13 -17.00
CA LEU A 11 -25.76 -7.85 -17.59
C LEU A 11 -26.84 -7.08 -18.34
N HIS A 12 -28.12 -7.53 -18.31
CA HIS A 12 -29.17 -6.79 -18.97
C HIS A 12 -29.61 -5.56 -18.17
N LYS A 13 -29.48 -4.36 -18.76
CA LYS A 13 -30.08 -3.12 -18.28
C LYS A 13 -31.53 -3.36 -17.89
N GLY A 14 -31.86 -3.21 -16.59
CA GLY A 14 -33.20 -3.34 -16.06
C GLY A 14 -33.51 -4.59 -15.23
N SER A 15 -32.60 -5.53 -15.03
CA SER A 15 -32.86 -6.75 -14.25
C SER A 15 -32.60 -6.57 -12.76
N GLY A 16 -33.57 -5.99 -12.03
CA GLY A 16 -33.64 -6.00 -10.56
C GLY A 16 -32.85 -4.92 -9.86
N LEU A 17 -33.11 -4.79 -8.55
CA LEU A 17 -32.54 -3.77 -7.68
C LEU A 17 -31.07 -4.04 -7.36
N GLN A 18 -30.22 -3.07 -7.61
CA GLN A 18 -28.82 -3.08 -7.19
C GLN A 18 -28.71 -2.34 -5.84
N VAL A 19 -28.21 -3.00 -4.80
CA VAL A 19 -28.09 -2.39 -3.47
C VAL A 19 -26.64 -2.14 -3.15
N VAL A 20 -26.28 -0.86 -2.94
CA VAL A 20 -24.94 -0.42 -2.52
C VAL A 20 -24.91 -0.38 -1.00
N VAL A 21 -23.96 -1.09 -0.40
CA VAL A 21 -23.77 -1.16 1.05
C VAL A 21 -22.50 -0.43 1.44
N GLY A 22 -22.66 0.66 2.21
CA GLY A 22 -21.60 1.57 2.63
C GLY A 22 -21.41 2.72 1.63
N LEU A 23 -21.52 3.97 2.11
CA LEU A 23 -21.46 5.19 1.32
C LEU A 23 -20.16 5.98 1.60
N GLY A 24 -19.01 5.31 1.44
CA GLY A 24 -17.70 5.96 1.29
C GLY A 24 -17.44 6.30 -0.20
N GLN A 25 -16.21 6.67 -0.54
CA GLN A 25 -15.82 7.02 -1.92
C GLN A 25 -16.12 5.89 -2.92
N SER A 26 -15.78 4.64 -2.57
CA SER A 26 -16.11 3.47 -3.41
C SER A 26 -17.61 3.29 -3.58
N GLY A 27 -18.39 3.40 -2.49
CA GLY A 27 -19.85 3.25 -2.56
C GLY A 27 -20.51 4.34 -3.39
N LEU A 28 -20.05 5.60 -3.26
CA LEU A 28 -20.54 6.70 -4.09
C LEU A 28 -20.23 6.46 -5.58
N SER A 29 -18.98 6.06 -5.90
CA SER A 29 -18.61 5.78 -7.30
C SER A 29 -19.43 4.65 -7.90
N VAL A 30 -19.73 3.59 -7.12
CA VAL A 30 -20.64 2.49 -7.51
C VAL A 30 -22.04 3.03 -7.77
N ALA A 31 -22.60 3.81 -6.85
CA ALA A 31 -23.95 4.35 -6.97
C ALA A 31 -24.09 5.23 -8.22
N CYS A 32 -23.13 6.13 -8.45
CA CYS A 32 -23.07 6.98 -9.65
C CYS A 32 -22.93 6.14 -10.93
N TYR A 33 -22.00 5.18 -10.95
CA TYR A 33 -21.80 4.32 -12.11
C TYR A 33 -23.07 3.55 -12.48
N LEU A 34 -23.71 2.88 -11.50
CA LEU A 34 -24.93 2.09 -11.76
C LEU A 34 -26.11 2.98 -12.19
N ALA A 35 -26.30 4.14 -11.58
CA ALA A 35 -27.33 5.10 -11.98
C ALA A 35 -27.10 5.58 -13.43
N ASN A 36 -25.87 5.95 -13.79
CA ASN A 36 -25.52 6.34 -15.17
C ASN A 36 -25.73 5.22 -16.18
N GLN A 37 -25.61 3.97 -15.77
CA GLN A 37 -25.93 2.80 -16.61
C GLN A 37 -27.43 2.49 -16.67
N GLY A 38 -28.29 3.22 -15.94
CA GLY A 38 -29.74 3.06 -15.94
C GLY A 38 -30.27 1.91 -15.07
N TYR A 39 -29.47 1.42 -14.09
CA TYR A 39 -29.94 0.44 -13.11
C TYR A 39 -30.84 1.09 -12.06
N GLN A 40 -31.75 0.30 -11.48
CA GLN A 40 -32.43 0.66 -10.24
C GLN A 40 -31.44 0.47 -9.08
N VAL A 41 -31.15 1.58 -8.37
CA VAL A 41 -30.15 1.60 -7.31
C VAL A 41 -30.78 1.97 -5.99
N ALA A 42 -30.41 1.27 -4.93
CA ALA A 42 -30.66 1.66 -3.55
C ALA A 42 -29.34 1.73 -2.79
N VAL A 43 -29.27 2.57 -1.75
CA VAL A 43 -28.07 2.75 -0.93
C VAL A 43 -28.45 2.56 0.54
N THR A 44 -27.63 1.78 1.27
CA THR A 44 -27.76 1.62 2.72
C THR A 44 -26.40 1.83 3.41
N ASP A 45 -26.40 2.51 4.55
CA ASP A 45 -25.20 2.76 5.35
C ASP A 45 -25.51 2.70 6.85
N ALA A 46 -24.58 2.19 7.64
CA ALA A 46 -24.69 2.11 9.09
C ALA A 46 -24.68 3.49 9.77
N GLN A 47 -24.09 4.50 9.14
CA GLN A 47 -24.10 5.88 9.63
C GLN A 47 -25.47 6.53 9.37
N ALA A 48 -26.01 7.24 10.36
CA ALA A 48 -27.27 7.95 10.21
C ALA A 48 -27.17 9.14 9.23
N THR A 49 -25.98 9.73 9.10
CA THR A 49 -25.67 10.85 8.21
C THR A 49 -24.32 10.60 7.51
N PRO A 50 -24.30 9.76 6.46
CA PRO A 50 -23.07 9.54 5.70
C PRO A 50 -22.60 10.86 5.05
N SER A 51 -21.33 11.16 5.15
CA SER A 51 -20.75 12.45 4.69
C SER A 51 -20.90 12.70 3.18
N LEU A 52 -21.14 11.66 2.40
CA LEU A 52 -21.30 11.73 0.95
C LEU A 52 -22.77 11.60 0.49
N ALA A 53 -23.74 11.59 1.41
CA ALA A 53 -25.16 11.39 1.10
C ALA A 53 -25.72 12.43 0.13
N ASP A 54 -25.28 13.69 0.23
CA ASP A 54 -25.72 14.80 -0.62
C ASP A 54 -25.14 14.72 -2.04
N GLN A 55 -24.13 13.90 -2.28
CA GLN A 55 -23.51 13.70 -3.59
C GLN A 55 -24.15 12.57 -4.39
N LEU A 56 -25.11 11.83 -3.80
CA LEU A 56 -25.83 10.78 -4.51
C LEU A 56 -26.70 11.36 -5.63
N PRO A 57 -26.71 10.73 -6.83
CA PRO A 57 -27.62 11.09 -7.91
C PRO A 57 -29.09 11.20 -7.43
N ALA A 58 -29.83 12.20 -7.94
CA ALA A 58 -31.21 12.47 -7.52
C ALA A 58 -32.17 11.29 -7.87
N GLU A 59 -31.83 10.53 -8.88
CA GLU A 59 -32.56 9.35 -9.33
C GLU A 59 -32.56 8.21 -8.30
N ILE A 60 -31.56 8.18 -7.39
CA ILE A 60 -31.49 7.20 -6.31
C ILE A 60 -32.40 7.65 -5.17
N SER A 61 -33.64 7.22 -5.20
CA SER A 61 -34.68 7.59 -4.24
C SER A 61 -34.68 6.70 -2.97
N ILE A 62 -34.18 5.46 -3.08
CA ILE A 62 -34.14 4.53 -1.94
C ILE A 62 -32.79 4.71 -1.22
N ARG A 63 -32.85 5.38 -0.05
CA ARG A 63 -31.69 5.71 0.80
C ARG A 63 -32.01 5.33 2.24
N GLN A 64 -31.38 4.31 2.77
CA GLN A 64 -31.60 3.81 4.13
C GLN A 64 -30.32 3.97 4.95
N PHE A 65 -30.35 4.93 5.89
CA PHE A 65 -29.19 5.31 6.71
C PHE A 65 -29.48 5.08 8.20
N GLY A 66 -28.43 4.83 9.00
CA GLY A 66 -28.48 4.56 10.43
C GLY A 66 -28.34 3.07 10.77
N ALA A 67 -28.57 2.20 9.81
CA ALA A 67 -28.32 0.76 9.89
C ALA A 67 -28.19 0.18 8.50
N ILE A 68 -27.52 -0.98 8.35
CA ILE A 68 -27.57 -1.75 7.11
C ILE A 68 -28.93 -2.48 7.07
N ASP A 69 -29.76 -2.10 6.12
CA ASP A 69 -31.16 -2.56 6.04
C ASP A 69 -31.23 -4.00 5.47
N ALA A 70 -31.52 -4.95 6.34
CA ALA A 70 -31.59 -6.36 6.00
C ALA A 70 -32.76 -6.70 5.04
N GLU A 71 -33.90 -6.00 5.16
CA GLU A 71 -35.05 -6.24 4.27
C GLU A 71 -34.75 -5.73 2.86
N LEU A 72 -34.08 -4.59 2.75
CA LEU A 72 -33.62 -4.05 1.48
C LEU A 72 -32.61 -5.01 0.81
N LEU A 73 -31.67 -5.58 1.57
CA LEU A 73 -30.72 -6.56 1.03
C LEU A 73 -31.40 -7.82 0.51
N GLN A 74 -32.48 -8.29 1.16
CA GLN A 74 -33.23 -9.47 0.70
C GLN A 74 -33.98 -9.22 -0.62
N GLN A 75 -34.24 -7.98 -0.99
CA GLN A 75 -34.89 -7.61 -2.24
C GLN A 75 -33.90 -7.37 -3.40
N ALA A 76 -32.61 -7.39 -3.10
CA ALA A 76 -31.56 -7.09 -4.07
C ALA A 76 -31.40 -8.22 -5.10
N ALA A 77 -31.30 -7.84 -6.37
CA ALA A 77 -30.81 -8.75 -7.41
C ALA A 77 -29.28 -8.96 -7.28
N ARG A 78 -28.57 -7.92 -6.81
CA ARG A 78 -27.15 -7.94 -6.51
C ARG A 78 -26.80 -6.89 -5.45
N ILE A 79 -25.92 -7.23 -4.55
CA ILE A 79 -25.38 -6.34 -3.52
C ILE A 79 -23.96 -5.96 -3.90
N ILE A 80 -23.66 -4.64 -3.89
CA ILE A 80 -22.31 -4.13 -4.09
C ILE A 80 -21.83 -3.59 -2.78
N ILE A 81 -20.82 -4.27 -2.20
CA ILE A 81 -20.32 -3.96 -0.86
C ILE A 81 -19.07 -3.08 -0.91
N SER A 82 -19.07 -2.00 -0.14
CA SER A 82 -17.86 -1.18 0.06
C SER A 82 -16.81 -1.94 0.86
N PRO A 83 -15.50 -1.77 0.58
CA PRO A 83 -14.41 -2.53 1.23
C PRO A 83 -14.39 -2.41 2.76
N GLY A 84 -14.88 -1.28 3.31
CA GLY A 84 -14.96 -1.05 4.76
C GLY A 84 -16.00 -1.91 5.48
N ILE A 85 -16.96 -2.51 4.76
CA ILE A 85 -18.04 -3.30 5.36
C ILE A 85 -17.65 -4.79 5.38
N SER A 86 -17.84 -5.45 6.52
CA SER A 86 -17.50 -6.88 6.67
C SER A 86 -18.54 -7.78 6.01
N LEU A 87 -18.09 -8.83 5.33
CA LEU A 87 -18.96 -9.91 4.88
C LEU A 87 -19.62 -10.68 6.03
N ALA A 88 -19.10 -10.56 7.25
CA ALA A 88 -19.68 -11.13 8.47
C ALA A 88 -20.75 -10.23 9.11
N THR A 89 -20.99 -9.02 8.59
CA THR A 89 -22.11 -8.17 9.02
C THR A 89 -23.41 -8.95 8.85
N GLU A 90 -24.24 -9.03 9.90
CA GLU A 90 -25.40 -9.92 9.98
C GLU A 90 -26.31 -9.84 8.75
N ALA A 91 -26.70 -8.64 8.33
CA ALA A 91 -27.56 -8.44 7.17
C ALA A 91 -26.91 -8.94 5.86
N VAL A 92 -25.59 -8.72 5.70
CA VAL A 92 -24.82 -9.18 4.52
C VAL A 92 -24.66 -10.70 4.54
N ALA A 93 -24.36 -11.27 5.70
CA ALA A 93 -24.23 -12.71 5.88
C ALA A 93 -25.56 -13.44 5.58
N ALA A 94 -26.69 -12.90 6.05
CA ALA A 94 -28.02 -13.42 5.77
C ALA A 94 -28.36 -13.37 4.28
N ALA A 95 -28.05 -12.26 3.59
CA ALA A 95 -28.25 -12.15 2.14
C ALA A 95 -27.42 -13.18 1.35
N ARG A 96 -26.16 -13.40 1.76
CA ARG A 96 -25.30 -14.44 1.16
C ARG A 96 -25.84 -15.85 1.37
N GLN A 97 -26.39 -16.14 2.56
CA GLN A 97 -27.06 -17.43 2.84
C GLN A 97 -28.30 -17.63 1.96
N ALA A 98 -28.99 -16.54 1.61
CA ALA A 98 -30.09 -16.53 0.66
C ALA A 98 -29.63 -16.61 -0.82
N ASN A 99 -28.33 -16.82 -1.08
CA ASN A 99 -27.69 -16.86 -2.40
C ASN A 99 -27.81 -15.56 -3.21
N ILE A 100 -27.99 -14.41 -2.56
CA ILE A 100 -27.94 -13.12 -3.24
C ILE A 100 -26.48 -12.80 -3.56
N PRO A 101 -26.13 -12.48 -4.82
CA PRO A 101 -24.76 -12.15 -5.20
C PRO A 101 -24.25 -10.92 -4.46
N VAL A 102 -23.08 -11.04 -3.80
CA VAL A 102 -22.38 -9.94 -3.14
C VAL A 102 -21.03 -9.74 -3.83
N VAL A 103 -20.82 -8.56 -4.39
CA VAL A 103 -19.62 -8.22 -5.17
C VAL A 103 -19.00 -6.90 -4.70
N SER A 104 -17.73 -6.63 -5.07
CA SER A 104 -17.08 -5.35 -4.84
C SER A 104 -17.21 -4.40 -6.04
N ASP A 105 -16.83 -3.14 -5.84
CA ASP A 105 -16.57 -2.16 -6.90
C ASP A 105 -15.58 -2.68 -7.95
N ILE A 106 -14.57 -3.43 -7.52
CA ILE A 106 -13.55 -4.02 -8.41
C ILE A 106 -14.18 -5.08 -9.34
N GLN A 107 -15.12 -5.91 -8.85
CA GLN A 107 -15.80 -6.85 -9.70
C GLN A 107 -16.60 -6.13 -10.80
N LEU A 108 -17.31 -5.06 -10.45
CA LEU A 108 -18.03 -4.24 -11.44
C LEU A 108 -17.09 -3.60 -12.45
N PHE A 109 -15.96 -3.09 -11.99
CA PHE A 109 -14.94 -2.54 -12.87
C PHE A 109 -14.43 -3.59 -13.86
N CYS A 110 -14.10 -4.79 -13.40
CA CYS A 110 -13.61 -5.88 -14.26
C CYS A 110 -14.65 -6.34 -15.28
N GLU A 111 -15.95 -6.28 -14.95
CA GLU A 111 -17.05 -6.60 -15.87
C GLU A 111 -17.20 -5.55 -16.99
N ALA A 112 -16.86 -4.29 -16.71
CA ALA A 112 -17.01 -3.16 -17.64
C ALA A 112 -15.72 -2.79 -18.39
N CYS A 113 -14.56 -3.06 -17.81
CA CYS A 113 -13.26 -2.67 -18.37
C CYS A 113 -12.89 -3.54 -19.56
N THR A 114 -12.61 -2.91 -20.69
CA THR A 114 -12.22 -3.58 -21.95
C THR A 114 -10.72 -3.54 -22.23
N VAL A 115 -9.96 -2.73 -21.48
CA VAL A 115 -8.52 -2.58 -21.67
C VAL A 115 -7.74 -3.54 -20.75
N PRO A 116 -6.45 -3.82 -21.04
CA PRO A 116 -5.60 -4.61 -20.16
C PRO A 116 -5.53 -4.02 -18.75
N ILE A 117 -5.52 -4.89 -17.74
CA ILE A 117 -5.43 -4.52 -16.32
C ILE A 117 -4.10 -5.02 -15.76
N VAL A 118 -3.32 -4.14 -15.14
CA VAL A 118 -2.19 -4.47 -14.25
C VAL A 118 -2.72 -4.44 -12.82
N ALA A 119 -2.73 -5.58 -12.14
CA ALA A 119 -3.29 -5.73 -10.79
C ALA A 119 -2.20 -5.92 -9.74
N ILE A 120 -2.19 -5.06 -8.72
CA ILE A 120 -1.12 -5.00 -7.72
C ILE A 120 -1.72 -5.07 -6.32
N THR A 121 -1.30 -6.08 -5.53
CA THR A 121 -1.57 -6.16 -4.09
C THR A 121 -0.31 -6.53 -3.32
N GLY A 122 -0.39 -6.56 -2.01
CA GLY A 122 0.68 -6.92 -1.07
C GLY A 122 0.36 -6.34 0.30
N SER A 123 1.11 -6.69 1.31
CA SER A 123 1.02 -6.00 2.60
C SER A 123 1.59 -4.59 2.47
N ASN A 124 2.78 -4.44 1.91
CA ASN A 124 3.51 -3.19 1.75
C ASN A 124 3.84 -2.87 0.29
N ALA A 125 4.28 -1.64 0.01
CA ALA A 125 4.75 -1.12 -1.27
C ALA A 125 3.71 -1.05 -2.41
N LYS A 126 2.46 -1.44 -2.20
CA LYS A 126 1.41 -1.39 -3.21
C LYS A 126 1.37 -0.05 -3.95
N SER A 127 1.18 1.04 -3.23
CA SER A 127 1.05 2.38 -3.83
C SER A 127 2.30 2.82 -4.57
N THR A 128 3.49 2.51 -4.02
CA THR A 128 4.77 2.83 -4.67
C THR A 128 4.88 2.14 -6.02
N VAL A 129 4.62 0.82 -6.07
CA VAL A 129 4.70 0.06 -7.31
C VAL A 129 3.59 0.44 -8.29
N THR A 130 2.37 0.66 -7.79
CA THR A 130 1.23 1.09 -8.63
C THR A 130 1.49 2.45 -9.28
N THR A 131 1.95 3.43 -8.51
CA THR A 131 2.29 4.76 -9.04
C THR A 131 3.46 4.68 -10.02
N LEU A 132 4.49 3.90 -9.70
CA LEU A 132 5.66 3.74 -10.55
C LEU A 132 5.30 3.08 -11.90
N VAL A 133 4.47 2.03 -11.91
CA VAL A 133 3.97 1.40 -13.15
C VAL A 133 3.10 2.38 -13.94
N GLY A 134 2.23 3.13 -13.27
CA GLY A 134 1.42 4.18 -13.90
C GLY A 134 2.28 5.25 -14.57
N GLN A 135 3.32 5.74 -13.88
CA GLN A 135 4.27 6.72 -14.43
C GLN A 135 5.06 6.13 -15.61
N MET A 136 5.53 4.88 -15.52
CA MET A 136 6.20 4.17 -16.62
C MET A 136 5.32 4.08 -17.88
N ALA A 137 4.02 3.82 -17.69
CA ALA A 137 3.08 3.76 -18.81
C ALA A 137 2.85 5.15 -19.41
N ALA A 138 2.64 6.17 -18.60
CA ALA A 138 2.46 7.56 -19.04
C ALA A 138 3.71 8.07 -19.79
N ASP A 139 4.91 7.84 -19.25
CA ASP A 139 6.17 8.25 -19.89
C ASP A 139 6.45 7.47 -21.21
N ALA A 140 5.84 6.29 -21.36
CA ALA A 140 5.85 5.53 -22.61
C ALA A 140 4.79 6.02 -23.62
N GLY A 141 3.98 7.02 -23.27
CA GLY A 141 2.93 7.59 -24.12
C GLY A 141 1.61 6.80 -24.10
N VAL A 142 1.41 5.89 -23.15
CA VAL A 142 0.17 5.13 -22.97
C VAL A 142 -0.83 5.95 -22.17
N ASN A 143 -2.07 6.05 -22.65
CA ASN A 143 -3.16 6.66 -21.88
C ASN A 143 -3.60 5.72 -20.75
N VAL A 144 -3.03 5.92 -19.55
CA VAL A 144 -3.15 5.02 -18.42
C VAL A 144 -4.14 5.56 -17.37
N GLY A 145 -5.02 4.70 -16.88
CA GLY A 145 -5.83 4.94 -15.70
C GLY A 145 -5.20 4.30 -14.45
N VAL A 146 -4.95 5.07 -13.40
CA VAL A 146 -4.37 4.58 -12.14
C VAL A 146 -5.37 4.79 -11.02
N GLY A 147 -5.76 3.74 -10.30
CA GLY A 147 -6.77 3.86 -9.25
C GLY A 147 -6.97 2.59 -8.42
N GLY A 148 -8.14 2.51 -7.78
CA GLY A 148 -8.55 1.40 -6.91
C GLY A 148 -8.43 1.75 -5.43
N ASN A 149 -7.55 1.10 -4.69
CA ASN A 149 -7.31 1.42 -3.27
C ASN A 149 -6.44 2.69 -3.07
N ILE A 150 -5.86 3.21 -4.12
CA ILE A 150 -5.11 4.48 -4.16
C ILE A 150 -5.78 5.44 -5.14
N GLY A 151 -5.67 6.73 -4.88
CA GLY A 151 -6.16 7.76 -5.81
C GLY A 151 -7.68 7.72 -5.96
N VAL A 152 -8.16 7.54 -7.20
CA VAL A 152 -9.57 7.50 -7.51
C VAL A 152 -10.14 6.07 -7.45
N PRO A 153 -11.44 5.89 -7.11
CA PRO A 153 -12.09 4.59 -7.20
C PRO A 153 -11.98 3.99 -8.61
N ALA A 154 -11.84 2.66 -8.71
CA ALA A 154 -11.61 2.00 -10.00
C ALA A 154 -12.70 2.33 -11.05
N LEU A 155 -13.98 2.36 -10.67
CA LEU A 155 -15.08 2.66 -11.59
C LEU A 155 -14.99 4.06 -12.22
N THR A 156 -14.40 5.05 -11.52
CA THR A 156 -14.18 6.39 -12.07
C THR A 156 -13.19 6.40 -13.25
N LEU A 157 -12.30 5.40 -13.33
CA LEU A 157 -11.39 5.26 -14.47
C LEU A 157 -12.12 4.99 -15.79
N LEU A 158 -13.33 4.43 -15.74
CA LEU A 158 -14.14 4.14 -16.92
C LEU A 158 -14.69 5.42 -17.61
N ASP A 159 -14.60 6.58 -16.93
CA ASP A 159 -14.96 7.87 -17.55
C ASP A 159 -13.90 8.32 -18.57
N ASN A 160 -12.68 7.78 -18.50
CA ASN A 160 -11.64 7.95 -19.51
C ASN A 160 -11.86 6.96 -20.68
N THR A 161 -12.63 7.38 -21.68
CA THR A 161 -12.98 6.54 -22.85
C THR A 161 -11.79 6.18 -23.73
N ASP A 162 -10.71 6.94 -23.66
CA ASP A 162 -9.49 6.74 -24.45
C ASP A 162 -8.42 5.96 -23.66
N MET A 163 -8.76 5.46 -22.46
CA MET A 163 -7.84 4.66 -21.65
C MET A 163 -7.38 3.41 -22.41
N GLU A 164 -6.08 3.16 -22.40
CA GLU A 164 -5.42 2.03 -23.06
C GLU A 164 -4.92 0.97 -22.07
N LEU A 165 -4.69 1.37 -20.81
CA LEU A 165 -4.19 0.51 -19.74
C LEU A 165 -4.79 0.95 -18.41
N ALA A 166 -5.25 -0.01 -17.60
CA ALA A 166 -5.64 0.25 -16.21
C ALA A 166 -4.60 -0.35 -15.26
N VAL A 167 -4.10 0.44 -14.29
CA VAL A 167 -3.18 0.01 -13.23
C VAL A 167 -3.90 0.14 -11.89
N LEU A 168 -4.20 -0.99 -11.26
CA LEU A 168 -5.02 -1.05 -10.06
C LEU A 168 -4.20 -1.44 -8.83
N GLU A 169 -4.24 -0.60 -7.80
CA GLU A 169 -3.92 -1.00 -6.44
C GLU A 169 -5.14 -1.69 -5.82
N LEU A 170 -4.97 -2.88 -5.26
CA LEU A 170 -6.05 -3.65 -4.67
C LEU A 170 -5.76 -4.03 -3.22
N SER A 171 -6.68 -3.69 -2.31
CA SER A 171 -6.64 -4.14 -0.93
C SER A 171 -7.15 -5.58 -0.80
N SER A 172 -6.84 -6.23 0.35
CA SER A 172 -7.39 -7.54 0.66
C SER A 172 -8.92 -7.52 0.76
N PHE A 173 -9.48 -6.41 1.26
CA PHE A 173 -10.94 -6.23 1.40
C PHE A 173 -11.66 -6.15 0.06
N GLN A 174 -11.10 -5.41 -0.90
CA GLN A 174 -11.64 -5.35 -2.26
C GLN A 174 -11.59 -6.71 -2.96
N LEU A 175 -10.53 -7.48 -2.69
CA LEU A 175 -10.34 -8.80 -3.30
C LEU A 175 -11.25 -9.89 -2.70
N GLU A 176 -11.78 -9.74 -1.47
CA GLU A 176 -12.63 -10.75 -0.81
C GLU A 176 -13.80 -11.25 -1.67
N THR A 177 -14.35 -10.41 -2.52
CA THR A 177 -15.54 -10.69 -3.33
C THR A 177 -15.28 -10.72 -4.84
N VAL A 178 -14.02 -10.56 -5.27
CA VAL A 178 -13.66 -10.71 -6.69
C VAL A 178 -13.65 -12.19 -7.06
N THR A 179 -14.39 -12.54 -8.12
CA THR A 179 -14.49 -13.93 -8.61
C THR A 179 -13.63 -14.18 -9.85
N ASN A 180 -13.42 -13.15 -10.67
CA ASN A 180 -12.56 -13.21 -11.84
C ASN A 180 -12.06 -11.79 -12.15
N LEU A 181 -10.79 -11.52 -11.86
CA LEU A 181 -10.19 -10.23 -12.15
C LEU A 181 -9.78 -10.10 -13.62
N GLY A 182 -9.39 -11.20 -14.25
CA GLY A 182 -9.02 -11.23 -15.68
C GLY A 182 -7.80 -10.38 -16.02
N ALA A 183 -6.94 -10.06 -15.04
CA ALA A 183 -5.80 -9.16 -15.24
C ALA A 183 -4.84 -9.65 -16.34
N GLN A 184 -4.29 -8.71 -17.12
CA GLN A 184 -3.18 -8.99 -18.05
C GLN A 184 -1.96 -9.47 -17.28
N VAL A 185 -1.66 -8.82 -16.14
CA VAL A 185 -0.62 -9.23 -15.21
C VAL A 185 -1.06 -8.94 -13.78
N ALA A 186 -0.76 -9.87 -12.86
CA ALA A 186 -1.07 -9.75 -11.44
C ALA A 186 0.14 -10.05 -10.56
N THR A 187 0.21 -9.41 -9.39
CA THR A 187 1.23 -9.67 -8.37
C THR A 187 0.72 -9.52 -6.95
N VAL A 188 1.27 -10.34 -6.07
CA VAL A 188 1.34 -10.09 -4.61
C VAL A 188 2.79 -9.73 -4.30
N LEU A 189 3.05 -8.48 -3.92
CA LEU A 189 4.42 -7.97 -3.75
C LEU A 189 5.15 -8.60 -2.55
N ASN A 190 4.43 -8.73 -1.44
CA ASN A 190 4.92 -9.28 -0.17
C ASN A 190 3.74 -9.60 0.76
N MET A 191 3.99 -10.44 1.76
CA MET A 191 3.01 -10.83 2.78
C MET A 191 3.63 -10.69 4.17
N SER A 192 3.06 -9.82 4.99
CA SER A 192 3.36 -9.69 6.43
C SER A 192 2.06 -9.52 7.21
N PRO A 193 2.00 -9.89 8.49
CA PRO A 193 0.78 -9.77 9.30
C PRO A 193 0.21 -8.34 9.24
N ASP A 194 -1.05 -8.24 8.79
CA ASP A 194 -1.82 -7.00 8.78
C ASP A 194 -3.31 -7.36 8.67
N HIS A 195 -4.20 -6.54 9.23
CA HIS A 195 -5.65 -6.72 9.15
C HIS A 195 -6.15 -8.11 9.64
N LEU A 196 -5.47 -8.72 10.63
CA LEU A 196 -5.87 -10.02 11.19
C LEU A 196 -7.19 -9.95 11.95
N ASP A 197 -7.54 -8.79 12.48
CA ASP A 197 -8.85 -8.46 13.06
C ASP A 197 -10.00 -8.72 12.08
N ARG A 198 -9.78 -8.46 10.78
CA ARG A 198 -10.76 -8.70 9.70
C ARG A 198 -10.71 -10.10 9.16
N HIS A 199 -9.52 -10.64 8.90
CA HIS A 199 -9.32 -11.92 8.20
C HIS A 199 -9.21 -13.13 9.14
N GLY A 200 -9.15 -12.90 10.47
CA GLY A 200 -9.00 -13.91 11.50
C GLY A 200 -7.55 -14.36 11.69
N ASP A 201 -6.85 -14.75 10.62
CA ASP A 201 -5.46 -15.20 10.66
C ASP A 201 -4.72 -14.90 9.33
N MET A 202 -3.45 -15.28 9.28
CA MET A 202 -2.62 -15.14 8.07
C MET A 202 -3.13 -15.98 6.90
N LEU A 203 -3.81 -17.10 7.13
CA LEU A 203 -4.36 -17.92 6.07
C LEU A 203 -5.54 -17.22 5.38
N GLY A 204 -6.46 -16.63 6.15
CA GLY A 204 -7.57 -15.84 5.62
C GLY A 204 -7.07 -14.61 4.85
N TYR A 205 -6.07 -13.92 5.38
CA TYR A 205 -5.44 -12.78 4.72
C TYR A 205 -4.75 -13.17 3.40
N HIS A 206 -4.02 -14.27 3.40
CA HIS A 206 -3.40 -14.86 2.21
C HIS A 206 -4.45 -15.23 1.15
N GLN A 207 -5.50 -15.96 1.54
CA GLN A 207 -6.57 -16.35 0.63
C GLN A 207 -7.25 -15.14 -0.02
N ALA A 208 -7.52 -14.07 0.75
CA ALA A 208 -8.11 -12.85 0.24
C ALA A 208 -7.21 -12.21 -0.83
N LYS A 209 -5.91 -12.02 -0.57
CA LYS A 209 -4.99 -11.41 -1.52
C LYS A 209 -4.74 -12.25 -2.77
N HIS A 210 -4.66 -13.56 -2.62
CA HIS A 210 -4.41 -14.49 -3.74
C HIS A 210 -5.56 -14.58 -4.75
N ARG A 211 -6.74 -14.04 -4.42
CA ARG A 211 -7.82 -13.88 -5.41
C ARG A 211 -7.43 -12.96 -6.58
N ILE A 212 -6.40 -12.13 -6.42
CA ILE A 212 -5.85 -11.28 -7.49
C ILE A 212 -5.41 -12.09 -8.71
N PHE A 213 -5.02 -13.36 -8.52
CA PHE A 213 -4.56 -14.24 -9.59
C PHE A 213 -5.69 -14.94 -10.37
N GLN A 214 -6.95 -14.78 -9.93
CA GLN A 214 -8.08 -15.42 -10.61
C GLN A 214 -8.29 -14.80 -12.01
N GLY A 215 -8.14 -15.63 -13.02
CA GLY A 215 -8.24 -15.22 -14.43
C GLY A 215 -7.04 -14.43 -14.96
N ALA A 216 -5.95 -14.30 -14.19
CA ALA A 216 -4.75 -13.60 -14.64
C ALA A 216 -4.12 -14.29 -15.85
N LYS A 217 -3.64 -13.51 -16.83
CA LYS A 217 -2.97 -13.99 -18.04
C LYS A 217 -1.46 -14.15 -17.88
N SER A 218 -0.87 -13.44 -16.92
CA SER A 218 0.53 -13.54 -16.52
C SER A 218 0.72 -13.12 -15.08
N VAL A 219 1.85 -13.49 -14.46
CA VAL A 219 2.10 -13.21 -13.04
C VAL A 219 3.54 -12.74 -12.79
N VAL A 220 3.69 -11.84 -11.82
CA VAL A 220 5.00 -11.49 -11.25
C VAL A 220 5.11 -12.12 -9.87
N ILE A 221 6.26 -12.78 -9.61
CA ILE A 221 6.52 -13.56 -8.40
C ILE A 221 7.71 -12.97 -7.65
N ASN A 222 7.55 -12.71 -6.36
CA ASN A 222 8.67 -12.37 -5.48
C ASN A 222 9.34 -13.65 -4.97
N ARG A 223 10.63 -13.89 -5.32
CA ARG A 223 11.38 -15.09 -4.88
C ARG A 223 11.76 -15.06 -3.40
N GLU A 224 11.77 -13.87 -2.80
CA GLU A 224 12.15 -13.67 -1.40
C GLU A 224 11.01 -13.98 -0.41
N ASP A 225 9.77 -14.10 -0.93
CA ASP A 225 8.61 -14.35 -0.09
C ASP A 225 7.74 -15.47 -0.66
N ALA A 226 7.85 -16.66 -0.03
CA ALA A 226 7.13 -17.86 -0.46
C ALA A 226 5.60 -17.71 -0.39
N LEU A 227 5.09 -16.82 0.49
CA LEU A 227 3.66 -16.57 0.62
C LEU A 227 3.07 -15.78 -0.56
N THR A 228 3.91 -15.23 -1.44
CA THR A 228 3.45 -14.52 -2.64
C THR A 228 3.28 -15.43 -3.87
N ARG A 229 3.68 -16.70 -3.77
CA ARG A 229 3.65 -17.64 -4.91
C ARG A 229 2.22 -17.99 -5.28
N PRO A 230 1.78 -17.67 -6.52
CA PRO A 230 0.43 -17.97 -6.97
C PRO A 230 0.24 -19.48 -7.22
N LEU A 231 -0.94 -19.99 -6.88
CA LEU A 231 -1.40 -21.32 -7.28
C LEU A 231 -2.06 -21.20 -8.66
N VAL A 232 -1.24 -21.12 -9.70
CA VAL A 232 -1.66 -21.00 -11.10
C VAL A 232 -1.02 -22.09 -11.95
N ALA A 233 -1.59 -22.34 -13.13
CA ALA A 233 -1.10 -23.35 -14.05
C ALA A 233 0.37 -23.10 -14.45
N ASP A 234 1.16 -24.15 -14.61
CA ASP A 234 2.61 -24.06 -14.88
C ASP A 234 2.95 -23.38 -16.22
N ASN A 235 2.04 -23.43 -17.19
CA ASN A 235 2.21 -22.83 -18.51
C ASN A 235 1.87 -21.31 -18.54
N LEU A 236 1.43 -20.73 -17.40
CA LEU A 236 1.15 -19.30 -17.37
C LEU A 236 2.44 -18.48 -17.43
N PRO A 237 2.53 -17.49 -18.33
CA PRO A 237 3.68 -16.60 -18.41
C PRO A 237 4.01 -15.99 -17.06
N ARG A 238 5.28 -16.06 -16.64
CA ARG A 238 5.73 -15.57 -15.35
C ARG A 238 7.09 -14.94 -15.41
N VAL A 239 7.24 -13.85 -14.69
CA VAL A 239 8.51 -13.18 -14.42
C VAL A 239 8.72 -13.14 -12.90
N SER A 240 9.94 -13.32 -12.45
CA SER A 240 10.22 -13.27 -11.01
C SER A 240 11.25 -12.21 -10.65
N THR A 241 11.14 -11.69 -9.42
CA THR A 241 12.02 -10.67 -8.84
C THR A 241 12.74 -11.22 -7.63
N GLY A 242 13.92 -10.72 -7.30
CA GLY A 242 14.69 -11.16 -6.13
C GLY A 242 15.95 -10.36 -5.88
N ILE A 243 16.66 -10.68 -4.79
CA ILE A 243 17.85 -9.96 -4.33
C ILE A 243 19.16 -10.60 -4.78
N HIS A 244 19.10 -11.79 -5.35
CA HIS A 244 20.25 -12.52 -5.85
C HIS A 244 20.39 -12.33 -7.37
N ALA A 245 21.55 -12.74 -7.91
CA ALA A 245 21.77 -12.74 -9.36
C ALA A 245 20.67 -13.54 -10.07
N PRO A 246 20.03 -12.95 -11.09
CA PRO A 246 18.89 -13.57 -11.74
C PRO A 246 19.30 -14.63 -12.77
N ASP A 247 18.47 -15.66 -12.93
CA ASP A 247 18.51 -16.57 -14.05
C ASP A 247 17.81 -15.96 -15.28
N LYS A 248 17.87 -16.64 -16.42
CA LYS A 248 17.20 -16.21 -17.65
C LYS A 248 15.70 -15.97 -17.40
N GLY A 249 15.21 -14.79 -17.81
CA GLY A 249 13.79 -14.40 -17.65
C GLY A 249 13.41 -13.99 -16.22
N GLN A 250 14.38 -13.67 -15.38
CA GLN A 250 14.18 -13.18 -14.03
C GLN A 250 14.81 -11.80 -13.85
N TYR A 251 14.22 -10.98 -13.01
CA TYR A 251 14.85 -9.80 -12.46
C TYR A 251 15.59 -10.12 -11.15
N GLY A 252 16.68 -9.42 -10.90
CA GLY A 252 17.49 -9.60 -9.71
C GLY A 252 18.54 -8.51 -9.56
N LEU A 253 19.53 -8.75 -8.67
CA LEU A 253 20.62 -7.85 -8.39
C LEU A 253 21.94 -8.53 -8.76
N ILE A 254 22.80 -7.81 -9.51
CA ILE A 254 24.19 -8.22 -9.75
C ILE A 254 25.10 -7.25 -9.00
N THR A 255 25.94 -7.79 -8.11
CA THR A 255 26.96 -7.03 -7.42
C THR A 255 28.30 -7.25 -8.10
N THR A 256 28.99 -6.16 -8.45
CA THR A 256 30.34 -6.26 -9.04
C THR A 256 31.38 -6.55 -7.97
N PRO A 257 32.61 -6.96 -8.34
CA PRO A 257 33.70 -7.15 -7.39
C PRO A 257 34.04 -5.89 -6.57
N GLU A 258 33.78 -4.71 -7.12
CA GLU A 258 33.97 -3.40 -6.49
C GLU A 258 32.80 -3.02 -5.53
N GLY A 259 31.79 -3.90 -5.40
CA GLY A 259 30.64 -3.69 -4.51
C GLY A 259 29.49 -2.89 -5.14
N GLN A 260 29.56 -2.50 -6.42
CA GLN A 260 28.50 -1.76 -7.08
C GLN A 260 27.31 -2.69 -7.41
N ILE A 261 26.09 -2.27 -7.06
CA ILE A 261 24.86 -3.04 -7.25
C ILE A 261 24.14 -2.55 -8.51
N TYR A 262 23.69 -3.49 -9.33
CA TYR A 262 22.89 -3.24 -10.53
C TYR A 262 21.55 -3.97 -10.45
N LEU A 263 20.47 -3.31 -10.86
CA LEU A 263 19.26 -3.99 -11.32
C LEU A 263 19.62 -4.77 -12.59
N ALA A 264 19.21 -6.02 -12.67
CA ALA A 264 19.55 -6.89 -13.78
C ALA A 264 18.36 -7.73 -14.25
N HIS A 265 18.35 -8.12 -15.52
CA HIS A 265 17.42 -9.09 -16.11
C HIS A 265 18.23 -10.20 -16.78
N GLY A 266 18.14 -11.43 -16.29
CA GLY A 266 19.07 -12.49 -16.67
C GLY A 266 20.52 -12.07 -16.43
N THR A 267 21.36 -12.15 -17.44
CA THR A 267 22.78 -11.75 -17.34
C THR A 267 23.03 -10.27 -17.65
N GLU A 268 22.01 -9.53 -18.06
CA GLU A 268 22.13 -8.13 -18.45
C GLU A 268 22.01 -7.19 -17.25
N LYS A 269 22.98 -6.31 -17.06
CA LYS A 269 22.93 -5.20 -16.11
C LYS A 269 22.14 -4.05 -16.72
N LEU A 270 21.00 -3.71 -16.15
CA LEU A 270 20.08 -2.69 -16.68
C LEU A 270 20.40 -1.29 -16.17
N LEU A 271 20.52 -1.14 -14.83
CA LEU A 271 20.66 0.17 -14.18
C LEU A 271 21.43 0.03 -12.88
N SER A 272 22.42 0.90 -12.62
CA SER A 272 23.07 0.97 -11.31
C SER A 272 22.09 1.44 -10.24
N ALA A 273 22.10 0.80 -9.07
CA ALA A 273 21.29 1.19 -7.91
C ALA A 273 21.56 2.62 -7.45
N ASP A 274 22.78 3.14 -7.68
CA ASP A 274 23.17 4.51 -7.31
C ASP A 274 22.38 5.57 -8.09
N LYS A 275 21.92 5.24 -9.31
CA LYS A 275 21.10 6.12 -10.15
C LYS A 275 19.65 6.23 -9.73
N LEU A 276 19.17 5.35 -8.83
CA LEU A 276 17.81 5.44 -8.28
C LEU A 276 17.77 6.51 -7.21
N LEU A 277 16.72 7.34 -7.22
CA LEU A 277 16.47 8.32 -6.16
C LEU A 277 15.85 7.64 -4.93
N ILE A 278 15.03 6.61 -5.13
CA ILE A 278 14.48 5.76 -4.06
C ILE A 278 15.56 4.80 -3.56
N LYS A 279 15.93 4.94 -2.28
CA LYS A 279 17.03 4.17 -1.67
C LYS A 279 16.51 2.97 -0.86
N GLY A 280 17.43 2.05 -0.58
CA GLY A 280 17.17 0.87 0.24
C GLY A 280 16.78 -0.37 -0.56
N ARG A 281 17.09 -1.55 0.02
CA ARG A 281 16.94 -2.86 -0.61
C ARG A 281 15.50 -3.16 -1.01
N HIS A 282 14.53 -2.77 -0.17
CA HIS A 282 13.10 -2.91 -0.47
C HIS A 282 12.69 -2.12 -1.73
N ASN A 283 13.27 -0.94 -1.98
CA ASN A 283 13.00 -0.16 -3.17
C ASN A 283 13.64 -0.75 -4.42
N LEU A 284 14.75 -1.49 -4.30
CA LEU A 284 15.30 -2.28 -5.42
C LEU A 284 14.32 -3.40 -5.83
N LEU A 285 13.65 -4.06 -4.87
CA LEU A 285 12.60 -5.04 -5.15
C LEU A 285 11.36 -4.37 -5.77
N ASN A 286 10.95 -3.21 -5.28
CA ASN A 286 9.83 -2.44 -5.84
C ASN A 286 10.11 -2.04 -7.31
N ALA A 287 11.33 -1.57 -7.59
CA ALA A 287 11.77 -1.23 -8.95
C ALA A 287 11.72 -2.44 -9.89
N GLN A 288 12.22 -3.59 -9.43
CA GLN A 288 12.15 -4.85 -10.21
C GLN A 288 10.70 -5.28 -10.45
N ALA A 289 9.85 -5.20 -9.43
CA ALA A 289 8.43 -5.55 -9.57
C ALA A 289 7.74 -4.65 -10.60
N ALA A 290 8.02 -3.34 -10.59
CA ALA A 290 7.48 -2.40 -11.57
C ALA A 290 7.99 -2.70 -12.99
N LEU A 291 9.29 -2.99 -13.16
CA LEU A 291 9.86 -3.41 -14.46
C LEU A 291 9.20 -4.70 -14.97
N ALA A 292 9.05 -5.72 -14.12
CA ALA A 292 8.46 -7.00 -14.48
C ALA A 292 6.95 -6.86 -14.85
N LEU A 293 6.22 -6.01 -14.13
CA LEU A 293 4.81 -5.70 -14.43
C LEU A 293 4.69 -4.95 -15.75
N GLY A 294 5.54 -3.94 -15.97
CA GLY A 294 5.59 -3.17 -17.21
C GLY A 294 5.98 -4.01 -18.43
N GLU A 295 6.95 -4.92 -18.28
CA GLU A 295 7.34 -5.88 -19.33
C GLU A 295 6.15 -6.74 -19.75
N LEU A 296 5.45 -7.36 -18.78
CA LEU A 296 4.29 -8.21 -19.07
C LEU A 296 3.06 -7.42 -19.54
N ALA A 297 3.02 -6.11 -19.29
CA ALA A 297 2.04 -5.18 -19.84
C ALA A 297 2.43 -4.65 -21.22
N GLY A 298 3.66 -4.95 -21.72
CA GLY A 298 4.14 -4.54 -23.04
C GLY A 298 4.80 -3.16 -23.10
N LEU A 299 5.20 -2.58 -21.96
CA LEU A 299 5.87 -1.27 -21.90
C LEU A 299 7.34 -1.37 -22.37
N PRO A 300 7.85 -0.35 -23.08
CA PRO A 300 9.24 -0.34 -23.57
C PRO A 300 10.24 -0.23 -22.41
N LEU A 301 11.22 -1.15 -22.34
CA LEU A 301 12.21 -1.20 -21.26
C LEU A 301 12.99 0.11 -21.11
N GLY A 302 13.40 0.73 -22.20
CA GLY A 302 14.17 1.99 -22.17
C GLY A 302 13.40 3.13 -21.51
N SER A 303 12.09 3.26 -21.80
CA SER A 303 11.22 4.25 -21.14
C SER A 303 11.11 3.95 -19.64
N MET A 304 10.85 2.69 -19.27
CA MET A 304 10.74 2.29 -17.86
C MET A 304 12.02 2.58 -17.05
N LEU A 305 13.20 2.36 -17.63
CA LEU A 305 14.48 2.66 -16.98
C LEU A 305 14.71 4.17 -16.81
N ASN A 306 14.24 5.00 -17.76
CA ASN A 306 14.28 6.45 -17.62
C ASN A 306 13.36 6.95 -16.49
N THR A 307 12.13 6.44 -16.42
CA THR A 307 11.19 6.74 -15.32
C THR A 307 11.81 6.38 -13.96
N LEU A 308 12.43 5.20 -13.84
CA LEU A 308 13.06 4.77 -12.59
C LEU A 308 14.14 5.74 -12.08
N GLN A 309 14.91 6.37 -12.97
CA GLN A 309 15.96 7.32 -12.61
C GLN A 309 15.39 8.66 -12.11
N GLN A 310 14.15 8.98 -12.46
CA GLN A 310 13.48 10.25 -12.11
C GLN A 310 12.47 10.10 -10.98
N PHE A 311 12.07 8.88 -10.63
CA PHE A 311 11.05 8.60 -9.62
C PHE A 311 11.59 8.88 -8.22
N THR A 312 11.04 9.90 -7.55
CA THR A 312 11.46 10.36 -6.21
C THR A 312 10.82 9.59 -5.05
N GLY A 313 9.91 8.64 -5.34
CA GLY A 313 9.10 7.96 -4.32
C GLY A 313 7.76 8.65 -4.08
N LEU A 314 7.08 8.24 -3.03
CA LEU A 314 5.80 8.80 -2.60
C LEU A 314 5.96 9.52 -1.27
N GLU A 315 5.14 10.54 -1.05
CA GLU A 315 5.06 11.23 0.23
C GLU A 315 4.76 10.25 1.38
N HIS A 316 5.39 10.49 2.51
CA HIS A 316 5.24 9.69 3.73
C HIS A 316 5.66 8.21 3.61
N ARG A 317 6.48 7.85 2.60
CA ARG A 317 7.00 6.49 2.39
C ARG A 317 8.52 6.50 2.30
N CYS A 318 9.16 6.50 3.45
CA CYS A 318 10.60 6.65 3.61
C CYS A 318 11.13 7.87 2.81
N GLN A 319 10.32 8.92 2.76
CA GLN A 319 10.57 10.15 2.02
C GLN A 319 11.68 10.94 2.70
N TYR A 320 12.74 11.29 1.97
CA TYR A 320 13.70 12.29 2.45
C TYR A 320 13.03 13.65 2.57
N VAL A 321 13.12 14.28 3.74
CA VAL A 321 12.50 15.58 3.99
C VAL A 321 13.52 16.71 3.87
N ALA A 322 14.58 16.65 4.67
CA ALA A 322 15.65 17.64 4.66
C ALA A 322 16.88 17.12 5.43
N ASN A 323 18.01 17.84 5.30
CA ASN A 323 19.11 17.77 6.22
C ASN A 323 19.05 18.99 7.15
N ALA A 324 19.16 18.76 8.46
CA ALA A 324 19.26 19.82 9.46
C ALA A 324 20.35 19.44 10.47
N ALA A 325 21.29 20.33 10.73
CA ALA A 325 22.43 20.11 11.62
C ALA A 325 23.21 18.81 11.31
N ASP A 326 23.52 18.58 10.03
CA ASP A 326 24.22 17.39 9.51
C ASP A 326 23.49 16.05 9.72
N ILE A 327 22.21 16.10 10.02
CA ILE A 327 21.35 14.93 10.20
C ILE A 327 20.27 14.89 9.10
N ASP A 328 20.12 13.73 8.46
CA ASP A 328 19.10 13.49 7.45
C ASP A 328 17.79 13.07 8.11
N TYR A 329 16.66 13.63 7.64
CA TYR A 329 15.33 13.33 8.17
C TYR A 329 14.47 12.62 7.13
N PHE A 330 13.87 11.47 7.54
CA PHE A 330 13.05 10.63 6.69
C PHE A 330 11.65 10.45 7.27
N ASN A 331 10.65 10.68 6.42
CA ASN A 331 9.24 10.55 6.74
C ASN A 331 8.69 9.23 6.17
N ASP A 332 8.43 8.26 7.03
CA ASP A 332 7.75 7.00 6.72
C ASP A 332 6.46 6.87 7.56
N SER A 333 5.71 7.97 7.70
CA SER A 333 4.47 7.98 8.48
C SER A 333 3.44 6.97 8.00
N LYS A 334 3.49 6.53 6.74
CA LYS A 334 2.68 5.45 6.17
C LYS A 334 3.10 4.06 6.67
N GLY A 335 4.24 3.90 7.30
CA GLY A 335 4.70 2.68 7.96
C GLY A 335 3.86 2.35 9.18
N THR A 336 2.63 1.86 8.99
CA THR A 336 1.63 1.61 10.04
C THR A 336 1.58 0.16 10.50
N ASN A 337 2.55 -0.66 10.12
CA ASN A 337 2.72 -2.03 10.56
C ASN A 337 4.21 -2.37 10.74
N ILE A 338 4.48 -3.45 11.48
CA ILE A 338 5.84 -3.90 11.83
C ILE A 338 6.68 -4.15 10.57
N GLY A 339 6.14 -4.85 9.56
CA GLY A 339 6.88 -5.20 8.35
C GLY A 339 7.37 -3.98 7.55
N SER A 340 6.59 -2.89 7.49
CA SER A 340 7.03 -1.64 6.84
C SER A 340 8.16 -0.97 7.62
N THR A 341 8.06 -0.92 8.95
CA THR A 341 9.08 -0.31 9.80
C THR A 341 10.38 -1.13 9.79
N MET A 342 10.31 -2.47 9.79
CA MET A 342 11.47 -3.33 9.60
C MET A 342 12.21 -3.00 8.30
N ALA A 343 11.48 -2.92 7.19
CA ALA A 343 12.05 -2.60 5.88
C ALA A 343 12.67 -1.19 5.84
N ALA A 344 12.07 -0.21 6.50
CA ALA A 344 12.60 1.15 6.58
C ALA A 344 13.90 1.20 7.43
N ILE A 345 13.92 0.54 8.60
CA ILE A 345 15.11 0.46 9.47
C ILE A 345 16.26 -0.24 8.73
N GLU A 346 16.00 -1.42 8.13
CA GLU A 346 17.03 -2.17 7.38
C GLU A 346 17.53 -1.37 6.18
N GLY A 347 16.61 -0.80 5.40
CA GLY A 347 16.94 -0.07 4.18
C GLY A 347 17.81 1.16 4.44
N LEU A 348 17.43 2.01 5.40
CA LEU A 348 18.21 3.20 5.76
C LEU A 348 19.44 2.83 6.60
N GLY A 349 19.31 1.91 7.56
CA GLY A 349 20.40 1.45 8.38
C GLY A 349 21.60 0.96 7.57
N ALA A 350 21.33 0.20 6.50
CA ALA A 350 22.38 -0.25 5.58
C ALA A 350 23.09 0.90 4.82
N VAL A 351 22.45 2.06 4.66
CA VAL A 351 23.06 3.24 4.02
C VAL A 351 24.05 3.93 4.95
N TYR A 352 23.73 4.01 6.25
CA TYR A 352 24.54 4.75 7.23
C TYR A 352 25.56 3.88 7.97
N ALA A 353 25.32 2.57 8.15
CA ALA A 353 26.21 1.64 8.84
C ALA A 353 27.67 1.63 8.33
N PRO A 354 27.99 1.74 7.02
CA PRO A 354 29.36 1.80 6.53
C PRO A 354 30.16 3.02 7.01
N LYS A 355 29.46 4.03 7.56
CA LYS A 355 30.05 5.26 8.11
C LYS A 355 29.99 5.28 9.64
N ASP A 356 29.80 4.12 10.29
CA ASP A 356 29.52 3.97 11.71
C ASP A 356 28.32 4.80 12.22
N GLY A 357 27.44 5.17 11.29
CA GLY A 357 26.24 5.95 11.57
C GLY A 357 25.09 5.09 12.09
N LYS A 358 24.29 5.68 12.96
CA LYS A 358 23.09 5.07 13.55
C LYS A 358 21.86 5.90 13.24
N LEU A 359 20.71 5.23 13.26
CA LEU A 359 19.40 5.86 13.14
C LEU A 359 18.87 6.26 14.53
N LEU A 360 18.11 7.34 14.56
CA LEU A 360 17.16 7.65 15.62
C LEU A 360 15.76 7.33 15.06
N LEU A 361 15.03 6.45 15.75
CA LEU A 361 13.72 5.96 15.33
C LEU A 361 12.60 6.59 16.16
N ILE A 362 11.58 7.15 15.49
CA ILE A 362 10.31 7.54 16.12
C ILE A 362 9.28 6.44 15.85
N LEU A 363 8.74 5.86 16.93
CA LEU A 363 7.90 4.66 16.92
C LEU A 363 6.65 4.89 17.78
N GLY A 364 5.45 4.45 17.31
CA GLY A 364 4.25 4.47 18.12
C GLY A 364 2.99 5.08 17.48
N GLY A 365 1.90 5.06 18.25
CA GLY A 365 0.52 5.34 17.86
C GLY A 365 -0.39 4.21 18.31
N GLN A 366 -1.43 3.85 17.51
CA GLN A 366 -2.32 2.70 17.75
C GLN A 366 -1.77 1.41 17.13
N GLY A 367 -1.42 0.44 17.97
CA GLY A 367 -0.63 -0.73 17.59
C GLY A 367 -1.41 -1.91 17.00
N LYS A 368 -2.74 -1.90 16.96
CA LYS A 368 -3.59 -2.96 16.37
C LYS A 368 -3.23 -4.38 16.83
N ALA A 369 -2.92 -4.56 18.11
CA ALA A 369 -2.52 -5.84 18.71
C ALA A 369 -1.30 -6.53 18.07
N GLN A 370 -0.38 -5.79 17.45
CA GLN A 370 0.85 -6.32 16.85
C GLN A 370 1.91 -6.72 17.91
N GLN A 371 2.86 -7.57 17.51
CA GLN A 371 3.96 -8.06 18.36
C GLN A 371 5.26 -7.31 18.06
N PHE A 372 5.46 -6.14 18.65
CA PHE A 372 6.58 -5.23 18.36
C PHE A 372 7.97 -5.80 18.66
N GLY A 373 8.07 -6.91 19.39
CA GLY A 373 9.35 -7.61 19.64
C GLY A 373 10.09 -8.03 18.37
N GLU A 374 9.40 -8.20 17.25
CA GLU A 374 10.00 -8.53 15.95
C GLU A 374 10.91 -7.42 15.40
N LEU A 375 10.73 -6.17 15.83
CA LEU A 375 11.60 -5.04 15.46
C LEU A 375 12.97 -5.11 16.12
N THR A 376 13.10 -5.81 17.26
CA THR A 376 14.29 -5.76 18.13
C THR A 376 15.62 -6.10 17.43
N PRO A 377 15.73 -7.13 16.56
CA PRO A 377 16.98 -7.42 15.86
C PRO A 377 17.46 -6.27 14.98
N PHE A 378 16.55 -5.60 14.27
CA PHE A 378 16.83 -4.49 13.39
C PHE A 378 17.20 -3.22 14.17
N ILE A 379 16.50 -2.96 15.28
CA ILE A 379 16.79 -1.86 16.19
C ILE A 379 18.20 -2.05 16.79
N ASN A 380 18.52 -3.22 17.32
CA ASN A 380 19.84 -3.51 17.90
C ASN A 380 20.99 -3.29 16.89
N GLN A 381 20.74 -3.58 15.62
CA GLN A 381 21.77 -3.46 14.58
C GLN A 381 21.97 -2.00 14.12
N TYR A 382 20.90 -1.25 13.90
CA TYR A 382 20.95 0.02 13.16
C TYR A 382 20.54 1.25 13.95
N VAL A 383 19.89 1.12 15.11
CA VAL A 383 19.31 2.23 15.87
C VAL A 383 20.08 2.46 17.16
N SER A 384 20.33 3.72 17.51
CA SER A 384 20.92 4.10 18.81
C SER A 384 19.90 4.73 19.77
N GLN A 385 18.82 5.28 19.24
CA GLN A 385 17.80 6.00 20.02
C GLN A 385 16.41 5.59 19.52
N VAL A 386 15.47 5.25 20.43
CA VAL A 386 14.05 5.05 20.09
C VAL A 386 13.20 6.04 20.88
N LEU A 387 12.43 6.83 20.19
CA LEU A 387 11.48 7.81 20.75
C LEU A 387 10.07 7.30 20.57
N PHE A 388 9.38 7.04 21.67
CA PHE A 388 8.01 6.52 21.66
C PHE A 388 6.98 7.64 21.70
N ILE A 389 5.99 7.58 20.79
CA ILE A 389 4.86 8.49 20.72
C ILE A 389 3.53 7.71 20.76
N GLY A 390 2.42 8.41 21.09
CA GLY A 390 1.07 7.84 21.02
C GLY A 390 0.69 6.92 22.17
N GLU A 391 -0.54 6.38 22.08
CA GLU A 391 -1.18 5.70 23.22
C GLU A 391 -0.53 4.35 23.58
N ASP A 392 -0.04 3.59 22.59
CA ASP A 392 0.58 2.27 22.81
C ASP A 392 2.11 2.33 23.06
N ALA A 393 2.67 3.53 23.22
CA ALA A 393 4.09 3.72 23.53
C ALA A 393 4.62 2.85 24.70
N PRO A 394 3.92 2.72 25.86
CA PRO A 394 4.36 1.86 26.95
C PRO A 394 4.36 0.37 26.59
N LEU A 395 3.35 -0.09 25.82
CA LEU A 395 3.21 -1.47 25.38
C LEU A 395 4.34 -1.83 24.39
N ILE A 396 4.67 -0.92 23.48
CA ILE A 396 5.75 -1.12 22.51
C ILE A 396 7.08 -1.28 23.24
N GLU A 397 7.39 -0.39 24.18
CA GLU A 397 8.60 -0.49 25.00
C GLU A 397 8.66 -1.82 25.77
N GLN A 398 7.54 -2.24 26.35
CA GLN A 398 7.46 -3.53 27.06
C GLN A 398 7.80 -4.70 26.12
N HIS A 399 7.25 -4.73 24.89
CA HIS A 399 7.53 -5.78 23.90
C HIS A 399 9.02 -5.80 23.48
N LEU A 400 9.61 -4.61 23.25
CA LEU A 400 11.03 -4.52 22.88
C LEU A 400 11.93 -5.00 24.03
N ARG A 401 11.64 -4.64 25.29
CA ARG A 401 12.39 -5.12 26.46
C ARG A 401 12.25 -6.62 26.66
N ALA A 402 11.05 -7.17 26.48
CA ALA A 402 10.82 -8.63 26.53
C ALA A 402 11.60 -9.38 25.43
N ALA A 403 11.77 -8.75 24.26
CA ALA A 403 12.56 -9.29 23.14
C ALA A 403 14.07 -9.00 23.24
N LYS A 404 14.56 -8.52 24.40
CA LYS A 404 15.98 -8.27 24.70
C LYS A 404 16.61 -7.18 23.81
N ILE A 405 15.97 -6.00 23.78
CA ILE A 405 16.61 -4.82 23.17
C ILE A 405 17.95 -4.53 23.86
N SER A 406 18.98 -4.13 23.08
CA SER A 406 20.32 -3.84 23.59
C SER A 406 20.29 -2.69 24.59
N ALA A 407 21.15 -2.76 25.62
CA ALA A 407 21.37 -1.68 26.57
C ALA A 407 22.01 -0.44 25.92
N ASP A 408 22.64 -0.59 24.76
CA ASP A 408 23.24 0.50 23.99
C ASP A 408 22.19 1.34 23.24
N VAL A 409 20.93 0.89 23.17
CA VAL A 409 19.83 1.62 22.57
C VAL A 409 19.10 2.41 23.67
N ALA A 410 19.15 3.74 23.59
CA ALA A 410 18.42 4.58 24.54
C ALA A 410 16.93 4.66 24.17
N LEU A 411 16.06 4.58 25.18
CA LEU A 411 14.60 4.55 25.03
C LEU A 411 13.99 5.77 25.71
N HIS A 412 13.17 6.54 24.98
CA HIS A 412 12.59 7.81 25.44
C HIS A 412 11.07 7.82 25.26
N GLN A 413 10.32 8.04 26.33
CA GLN A 413 8.85 8.23 26.28
C GLN A 413 8.54 9.71 26.01
N CYS A 414 8.19 10.02 24.76
CA CYS A 414 7.97 11.40 24.32
C CYS A 414 6.50 11.80 24.26
N GLN A 415 5.59 10.83 24.09
CA GLN A 415 4.13 11.00 23.97
C GLN A 415 3.68 11.66 22.65
N THR A 416 4.27 12.80 22.24
CA THR A 416 3.93 13.53 21.02
C THR A 416 5.15 13.74 20.11
N LEU A 417 4.90 14.15 18.85
CA LEU A 417 5.99 14.49 17.92
C LEU A 417 6.79 15.72 18.40
N GLU A 418 6.13 16.74 18.95
CA GLU A 418 6.82 17.95 19.45
C GLU A 418 7.82 17.61 20.55
N ASN A 419 7.40 16.75 21.51
CA ASN A 419 8.31 16.30 22.58
C ASN A 419 9.43 15.42 22.02
N ALA A 420 9.16 14.61 20.97
CA ALA A 420 10.19 13.84 20.29
C ALA A 420 11.22 14.77 19.64
N PHE A 421 10.81 15.86 18.99
CA PHE A 421 11.72 16.84 18.41
C PHE A 421 12.56 17.58 19.47
N THR A 422 11.97 17.93 20.62
CA THR A 422 12.71 18.46 21.76
C THR A 422 13.80 17.47 22.24
N THR A 423 13.47 16.18 22.29
CA THR A 423 14.44 15.14 22.65
C THR A 423 15.51 14.99 21.58
N ILE A 424 15.17 15.03 20.27
CA ILE A 424 16.13 14.99 19.16
C ILE A 424 17.16 16.09 19.32
N GLN A 425 16.76 17.34 19.52
CA GLN A 425 17.70 18.46 19.73
C GLN A 425 18.66 18.21 20.89
N GLN A 426 18.19 17.63 22.00
CA GLN A 426 19.02 17.33 23.18
C GLN A 426 20.05 16.23 22.92
N VAL A 427 19.64 15.12 22.25
CA VAL A 427 20.53 13.96 22.05
C VAL A 427 21.49 14.13 20.88
N THR A 428 21.17 14.99 19.91
CA THR A 428 22.02 15.22 18.73
C THR A 428 23.09 16.30 18.94
N THR A 429 22.90 17.20 19.87
CA THR A 429 23.90 18.22 20.23
C THR A 429 25.14 17.67 20.99
N SER A 430 25.06 16.41 21.46
CA SER A 430 26.21 15.74 22.10
C SER A 430 27.25 15.37 21.05
N SER A 431 28.50 15.75 21.30
CA SER A 431 29.67 15.38 20.47
C SER A 431 29.93 13.86 20.39
N LEU A 432 29.24 13.06 21.19
CA LEU A 432 29.29 11.60 21.19
C LEU A 432 28.10 10.97 20.40
N SER A 433 27.25 11.78 19.81
CA SER A 433 26.09 11.25 19.05
C SER A 433 26.55 10.57 17.76
N GLN A 434 26.16 9.32 17.58
CA GLN A 434 26.34 8.57 16.33
C GLN A 434 25.13 8.70 15.38
N VAL A 435 24.13 9.52 15.75
CA VAL A 435 22.92 9.71 14.95
C VAL A 435 23.27 10.47 13.68
N GLN A 436 23.06 9.85 12.53
CA GLN A 436 23.20 10.47 11.20
C GLN A 436 21.86 10.62 10.47
N ALA A 437 20.82 9.89 10.90
CA ALA A 437 19.50 10.06 10.35
C ALA A 437 18.41 9.87 11.40
N VAL A 438 17.33 10.64 11.26
CA VAL A 438 16.07 10.51 12.00
C VAL A 438 15.03 9.90 11.08
N LEU A 439 14.41 8.80 11.53
CA LEU A 439 13.38 8.08 10.81
C LEU A 439 12.07 8.10 11.61
N LEU A 440 11.03 8.75 11.06
CA LEU A 440 9.66 8.51 11.49
C LEU A 440 9.13 7.27 10.77
N SER A 441 9.09 6.10 11.43
CA SER A 441 8.45 4.88 10.92
C SER A 441 7.72 4.19 12.06
N PRO A 442 6.44 4.59 12.29
CA PRO A 442 5.76 4.39 13.57
C PRO A 442 5.32 2.96 13.88
N ALA A 443 5.25 2.05 12.91
CA ALA A 443 4.65 0.71 13.00
C ALA A 443 3.18 0.69 13.45
N CYS A 444 2.56 1.85 13.67
CA CYS A 444 1.25 2.05 14.25
C CYS A 444 0.38 2.97 13.41
N ALA A 445 -0.95 2.79 13.49
CA ALA A 445 -1.89 3.79 13.02
C ALA A 445 -1.75 5.09 13.85
N SER A 446 -2.31 6.20 13.36
CA SER A 446 -2.13 7.53 13.94
C SER A 446 -3.42 8.14 14.49
N PHE A 447 -4.51 7.37 14.56
CA PHE A 447 -5.84 7.90 14.88
C PHE A 447 -6.02 8.31 16.36
N ASP A 448 -5.04 7.97 17.22
CA ASP A 448 -4.95 8.44 18.60
C ASP A 448 -4.62 9.94 18.72
N GLN A 449 -3.84 10.49 17.75
CA GLN A 449 -3.37 11.88 17.78
C GLN A 449 -3.66 12.66 16.50
N TYR A 450 -3.94 11.99 15.38
CA TYR A 450 -4.10 12.59 14.05
C TYR A 450 -5.31 12.03 13.32
N SER A 451 -5.83 12.77 12.33
CA SER A 451 -6.89 12.29 11.43
C SER A 451 -6.45 11.14 10.51
N GLY A 452 -5.14 10.89 10.41
CA GLY A 452 -4.56 9.83 9.60
C GLY A 452 -3.04 9.99 9.45
N TYR A 453 -2.41 9.02 8.80
CA TYR A 453 -0.95 9.00 8.62
C TYR A 453 -0.42 10.23 7.84
N ALA A 454 -1.20 10.78 6.91
CA ALA A 454 -0.80 11.95 6.15
C ALA A 454 -0.62 13.17 7.07
N ALA A 455 -1.61 13.44 7.93
CA ALA A 455 -1.54 14.55 8.90
C ALA A 455 -0.34 14.39 9.85
N ARG A 456 -0.04 13.16 10.33
CA ARG A 456 1.16 12.89 11.13
C ARG A 456 2.45 13.14 10.35
N GLY A 457 2.49 12.72 9.09
CA GLY A 457 3.65 12.92 8.22
C GLY A 457 3.87 14.38 7.83
N GLU A 458 2.81 15.13 7.56
CA GLU A 458 2.86 16.57 7.31
C GLU A 458 3.40 17.32 8.53
N HIS A 459 2.89 17.00 9.72
CA HIS A 459 3.36 17.60 10.97
C HIS A 459 4.85 17.31 11.22
N PHE A 460 5.30 16.06 10.99
CA PHE A 460 6.74 15.73 11.05
C PHE A 460 7.55 16.59 10.08
N SER A 461 7.11 16.73 8.82
CA SER A 461 7.81 17.51 7.81
C SER A 461 7.86 19.01 8.16
N GLN A 462 6.80 19.56 8.79
CA GLN A 462 6.79 20.93 9.29
C GLN A 462 7.80 21.14 10.41
N LEU A 463 7.88 20.23 11.39
CA LEU A 463 8.86 20.30 12.48
C LEU A 463 10.32 20.21 11.96
N VAL A 464 10.56 19.36 10.98
CA VAL A 464 11.89 19.28 10.30
C VAL A 464 12.20 20.60 9.60
N GLY A 465 11.25 21.22 8.89
CA GLY A 465 11.44 22.48 8.22
C GLY A 465 11.79 23.63 9.18
N GLN A 466 11.19 23.66 10.37
CA GLN A 466 11.55 24.62 11.43
C GLN A 466 12.99 24.44 11.90
N LEU A 467 13.42 23.21 12.17
CA LEU A 467 14.81 22.92 12.56
C LEU A 467 15.83 23.30 11.48
N ALA A 468 15.52 23.05 10.21
CA ALA A 468 16.40 23.38 9.10
C ALA A 468 16.57 24.89 8.95
N THR A 469 15.51 25.68 9.20
CA THR A 469 15.56 27.15 9.19
C THR A 469 16.41 27.67 10.36
N GLU A 470 16.18 27.21 11.58
CA GLU A 470 16.94 27.59 12.77
C GLU A 470 18.45 27.29 12.62
N SER A 471 18.78 26.13 12.04
CA SER A 471 20.19 25.74 11.79
C SER A 471 20.86 26.65 10.76
N SER A 472 20.14 27.09 9.72
CA SER A 472 20.66 28.01 8.71
C SER A 472 20.90 29.42 9.26
N ASP A 473 20.03 29.91 10.12
CA ASP A 473 20.14 31.22 10.75
C ASP A 473 21.33 31.28 11.74
N MET A 474 21.60 30.17 12.43
CA MET A 474 22.80 30.09 13.33
C MET A 474 24.11 30.09 12.53
N MET A 475 24.19 29.43 11.36
CA MET A 475 25.39 29.42 10.51
C MET A 475 25.64 30.77 9.79
N THR A 476 24.62 31.59 9.64
CA THR A 476 24.78 32.95 9.06
C THR A 476 25.10 34.03 10.10
N ALA A 477 24.98 33.72 11.38
CA ALA A 477 25.24 34.62 12.51
C ALA A 477 26.67 34.48 13.09
N GLU A 478 27.45 33.50 12.66
CA GLU A 478 28.90 33.35 12.92
C GLU A 478 29.71 33.86 11.72
#